data_b17cbd42bad018a3621683f738bccf22
#
_entry.id   b17cbd42bad018a3621683f738bccf22
#
_cell.length_a   1.000
_cell.length_b   1.000
_cell.length_c   1.000
_cell.angle_alpha   90.00
_cell.angle_beta   90.00
_cell.angle_gamma   90.00
#
_symmetry.space_group_name_H-M   'P 1'
#
loop_
_entity.id
_entity.type
_entity.pdbx_description
1 polymer ?
#
loop_
_entity_poly.entity_id
_entity_poly.type
_entity_poly.pdbx_seq_one_letter_code
_entity_poly.pdbx_strand_id
1 'polypeptide(L)'
;AIETQLEEKKFLDFCCEHYQVIKDAGVRIAIESDFEPSRLDHFIRKLPNDVFGINYDIGNSASLGFSHKDEITTYGDLIYNVHVKDRPLGGTTVPLGEGDSNFREVFRSLFLVGYHGDFILQTARAKENNHLDVLLKYKNYTELCITKYFTE
;
A
#
# COMPACT_ATOMS: atom_id res chain seq x y z
N ALA A 1 -8.09 13.21 -7.59
CA ALA A 1 -8.97 12.17 -7.03
C ALA A 1 -10.01 11.78 -8.07
N ILE A 2 -10.47 10.54 -8.04
CA ILE A 2 -11.60 10.06 -8.87
C ILE A 2 -12.86 10.20 -8.01
N GLU A 3 -13.68 11.18 -8.31
CA GLU A 3 -14.88 11.51 -7.52
C GLU A 3 -16.19 11.06 -8.18
N THR A 4 -16.17 10.92 -9.51
CA THR A 4 -17.37 10.59 -10.30
C THR A 4 -17.18 9.30 -11.10
N GLN A 5 -18.30 8.65 -11.43
CA GLN A 5 -18.28 7.47 -12.33
C GLN A 5 -17.73 7.80 -13.72
N LEU A 6 -17.91 9.04 -14.19
CA LEU A 6 -17.37 9.47 -15.48
C LEU A 6 -15.83 9.56 -15.44
N GLU A 7 -15.25 10.07 -14.34
CA GLU A 7 -13.81 10.13 -14.16
C GLU A 7 -13.22 8.72 -14.01
N GLU A 8 -13.88 7.86 -13.25
CA GLU A 8 -13.49 6.46 -13.13
C GLU A 8 -13.45 5.78 -14.50
N LYS A 9 -14.51 5.95 -15.29
CA LYS A 9 -14.56 5.38 -16.65
C LYS A 9 -13.43 5.92 -17.53
N LYS A 10 -13.19 7.24 -17.54
CA LYS A 10 -12.12 7.85 -18.34
C LYS A 10 -10.73 7.31 -17.94
N PHE A 11 -10.51 7.12 -16.64
CA PHE A 11 -9.25 6.56 -16.15
C PHE A 11 -9.07 5.11 -16.58
N LEU A 12 -10.11 4.29 -16.47
CA LEU A 12 -10.09 2.89 -16.91
C LEU A 12 -9.88 2.78 -18.42
N ASP A 13 -10.58 3.59 -19.21
CA ASP A 13 -10.43 3.65 -20.68
C ASP A 13 -8.98 4.00 -21.05
N PHE A 14 -8.40 5.02 -20.39
CA PHE A 14 -7.01 5.42 -20.57
C PHE A 14 -6.03 4.29 -20.25
N CYS A 15 -6.20 3.60 -19.12
CA CYS A 15 -5.35 2.48 -18.74
C CYS A 15 -5.42 1.34 -19.75
N CYS A 16 -6.63 1.00 -20.22
CA CYS A 16 -6.84 -0.05 -21.22
C CYS A 16 -6.24 0.32 -22.58
N GLU A 17 -6.36 1.57 -23.01
CA GLU A 17 -5.79 2.08 -24.27
C GLU A 17 -4.26 1.98 -24.26
N HIS A 18 -3.63 2.25 -23.12
CA HIS A 18 -2.17 2.26 -22.99
C HIS A 18 -1.57 0.95 -22.47
N TYR A 19 -2.41 -0.04 -22.17
CA TYR A 19 -1.99 -1.32 -21.59
C TYR A 19 -0.84 -1.98 -22.36
N GLN A 20 -0.97 -2.11 -23.68
CA GLN A 20 0.03 -2.84 -24.48
C GLN A 20 1.38 -2.12 -24.48
N VAL A 21 1.39 -0.78 -24.56
CA VAL A 21 2.62 0.02 -24.53
C VAL A 21 3.33 -0.12 -23.18
N ILE A 22 2.58 -0.10 -22.07
CA ILE A 22 3.12 -0.25 -20.72
C ILE A 22 3.68 -1.67 -20.54
N LYS A 23 2.95 -2.68 -20.98
CA LYS A 23 3.36 -4.08 -20.94
C LYS A 23 4.64 -4.34 -21.72
N ASP A 24 4.74 -3.84 -22.97
CA ASP A 24 5.91 -4.00 -23.84
C ASP A 24 7.14 -3.28 -23.28
N ALA A 25 6.94 -2.20 -22.53
CA ALA A 25 7.99 -1.51 -21.79
C ALA A 25 8.47 -2.28 -20.55
N GLY A 26 7.83 -3.38 -20.16
CA GLY A 26 8.16 -4.17 -18.98
C GLY A 26 7.90 -3.42 -17.66
N VAL A 27 6.98 -2.44 -17.67
CA VAL A 27 6.64 -1.62 -16.51
C VAL A 27 5.33 -2.11 -15.89
N ARG A 28 5.25 -2.07 -14.56
CA ARG A 28 4.01 -2.26 -13.81
C ARG A 28 3.61 -0.96 -13.11
N ILE A 29 2.32 -0.71 -13.01
CA ILE A 29 1.76 0.46 -12.37
C ILE A 29 1.05 0.04 -11.09
N ALA A 30 1.51 0.54 -9.95
CA ALA A 30 0.86 0.36 -8.66
C ALA A 30 0.03 1.61 -8.32
N ILE A 31 -1.26 1.41 -8.13
CA ILE A 31 -2.24 2.48 -7.87
C ILE A 31 -2.43 2.61 -6.35
N GLU A 32 -2.26 3.82 -5.83
CA GLU A 32 -2.61 4.17 -4.46
C GLU A 32 -3.95 4.89 -4.44
N SER A 33 -4.84 4.52 -3.52
CA SER A 33 -6.20 5.06 -3.47
C SER A 33 -6.74 5.11 -2.04
N ASP A 34 -7.59 6.11 -1.78
CA ASP A 34 -8.37 6.26 -0.55
C ASP A 34 -9.78 5.64 -0.68
N PHE A 35 -10.01 4.82 -1.70
CA PHE A 35 -11.27 4.13 -1.86
C PHE A 35 -11.50 3.16 -0.72
N GLU A 36 -12.75 3.06 -0.32
CA GLU A 36 -13.22 2.01 0.58
C GLU A 36 -12.85 0.63 0.01
N PRO A 37 -12.44 -0.34 0.83
CA PRO A 37 -11.79 -1.58 0.37
C PRO A 37 -12.57 -2.35 -0.70
N SER A 38 -13.88 -2.50 -0.56
CA SER A 38 -14.72 -3.19 -1.55
C SER A 38 -14.80 -2.44 -2.88
N ARG A 39 -14.78 -1.11 -2.83
CA ARG A 39 -14.75 -0.27 -4.03
C ARG A 39 -13.40 -0.37 -4.73
N LEU A 40 -12.30 -0.36 -3.98
CA LEU A 40 -10.96 -0.51 -4.56
C LEU A 40 -10.81 -1.86 -5.26
N ASP A 41 -11.23 -2.95 -4.61
CA ASP A 41 -11.22 -4.29 -5.21
C ASP A 41 -12.01 -4.33 -6.52
N HIS A 42 -13.24 -3.83 -6.51
CA HIS A 42 -14.06 -3.78 -7.71
C HIS A 42 -13.48 -2.89 -8.82
N PHE A 43 -12.79 -1.81 -8.46
CA PHE A 43 -12.13 -0.91 -9.40
C PHE A 43 -10.91 -1.57 -10.05
N ILE A 44 -9.98 -2.09 -9.23
CA ILE A 44 -8.70 -2.60 -9.73
C ILE A 44 -8.88 -3.85 -10.59
N ARG A 45 -9.86 -4.71 -10.27
CA ARG A 45 -10.16 -5.92 -11.05
C ARG A 45 -10.75 -5.64 -12.44
N LYS A 46 -11.08 -4.39 -12.78
CA LYS A 46 -11.41 -3.98 -14.15
C LYS A 46 -10.18 -3.78 -15.03
N LEU A 47 -8.99 -3.69 -14.42
CA LEU A 47 -7.72 -3.49 -15.12
C LEU A 47 -6.96 -4.82 -15.27
N PRO A 48 -6.13 -4.97 -16.33
CA PRO A 48 -5.27 -6.15 -16.50
C PRO A 48 -4.24 -6.25 -15.35
N ASN A 49 -4.33 -7.31 -14.56
CA ASN A 49 -3.56 -7.51 -13.34
C ASN A 49 -2.09 -7.93 -13.57
N ASP A 50 -1.65 -8.10 -14.79
CA ASP A 50 -0.25 -8.29 -15.15
C ASP A 50 0.52 -6.96 -15.29
N VAL A 51 -0.20 -5.85 -15.41
CA VAL A 51 0.36 -4.49 -15.52
C VAL A 51 -0.07 -3.59 -14.38
N PHE A 52 -1.33 -3.68 -13.93
CA PHE A 52 -1.90 -2.81 -12.91
C PHE A 52 -2.14 -3.56 -11.61
N GLY A 53 -1.72 -2.98 -10.50
CA GLY A 53 -1.92 -3.50 -9.17
C GLY A 53 -2.07 -2.38 -8.14
N ILE A 54 -1.98 -2.73 -6.88
CA ILE A 54 -2.18 -1.83 -5.75
C ILE A 54 -0.83 -1.50 -5.10
N ASN A 55 -0.60 -0.22 -4.83
CA ASN A 55 0.33 0.22 -3.80
C ASN A 55 -0.44 0.30 -2.48
N TYR A 56 -0.19 -0.63 -1.57
CA TYR A 56 -0.83 -0.66 -0.27
C TYR A 56 -0.07 0.24 0.71
N ASP A 57 -0.67 1.34 1.14
CA ASP A 57 -0.10 2.25 2.13
C ASP A 57 -0.69 1.98 3.51
N ILE A 58 0.12 1.40 4.41
CA ILE A 58 -0.29 1.00 5.75
C ILE A 58 -0.82 2.19 6.56
N GLY A 59 -0.12 3.33 6.48
CA GLY A 59 -0.50 4.53 7.24
C GLY A 59 -1.75 5.21 6.70
N ASN A 60 -1.96 5.22 5.39
CA ASN A 60 -3.18 5.77 4.81
C ASN A 60 -4.40 4.92 5.21
N SER A 61 -4.29 3.59 5.16
CA SER A 61 -5.30 2.67 5.65
C SER A 61 -5.66 2.93 7.11
N ALA A 62 -4.65 3.00 8.01
CA ALA A 62 -4.86 3.32 9.41
C ALA A 62 -5.55 4.68 9.61
N SER A 63 -5.12 5.71 8.88
CA SER A 63 -5.71 7.04 8.95
C SER A 63 -7.17 7.10 8.49
N LEU A 64 -7.55 6.25 7.55
CA LEU A 64 -8.94 6.13 7.08
C LEU A 64 -9.79 5.22 7.98
N GLY A 65 -9.17 4.52 8.93
CA GLY A 65 -9.84 3.62 9.85
C GLY A 65 -10.26 2.29 9.23
N PHE A 66 -9.61 1.88 8.13
CA PHE A 66 -9.88 0.60 7.50
C PHE A 66 -9.24 -0.55 8.29
N SER A 67 -9.83 -1.72 8.18
CA SER A 67 -9.28 -2.96 8.75
C SER A 67 -8.18 -3.49 7.81
N HIS A 68 -6.94 -3.44 8.25
CA HIS A 68 -5.80 -3.97 7.47
C HIS A 68 -6.01 -5.42 7.03
N LYS A 69 -6.56 -6.25 7.94
CA LYS A 69 -6.85 -7.65 7.64
C LYS A 69 -7.88 -7.77 6.51
N ASP A 70 -8.98 -7.02 6.61
CA ASP A 70 -10.05 -7.10 5.63
C ASP A 70 -9.59 -6.60 4.25
N GLU A 71 -8.84 -5.50 4.21
CA GLU A 71 -8.23 -4.99 2.99
C GLU A 71 -7.32 -6.02 2.32
N ILE A 72 -6.34 -6.56 3.06
CA ILE A 72 -5.36 -7.51 2.54
C ILE A 72 -6.03 -8.84 2.16
N THR A 73 -7.06 -9.26 2.88
CA THR A 73 -7.84 -10.46 2.51
C THR A 73 -8.64 -10.24 1.23
N THR A 74 -9.12 -9.02 0.98
CA THR A 74 -9.97 -8.69 -0.16
C THR A 74 -9.19 -8.58 -1.47
N TYR A 75 -8.03 -7.89 -1.46
CA TYR A 75 -7.28 -7.59 -2.67
C TYR A 75 -5.76 -7.87 -2.56
N GLY A 76 -5.36 -8.68 -1.60
CA GLY A 76 -3.93 -8.96 -1.36
C GLY A 76 -3.20 -9.59 -2.55
N ASP A 77 -3.92 -10.36 -3.38
CA ASP A 77 -3.42 -10.93 -4.64
C ASP A 77 -3.05 -9.86 -5.69
N LEU A 78 -3.51 -8.64 -5.51
CA LEU A 78 -3.27 -7.49 -6.41
C LEU A 78 -2.28 -6.47 -5.84
N ILE A 79 -1.75 -6.69 -4.64
CA ILE A 79 -0.76 -5.79 -4.03
C ILE A 79 0.61 -6.02 -4.69
N TYR A 80 1.14 -4.97 -5.31
CA TYR A 80 2.45 -5.00 -5.97
C TYR A 80 3.59 -4.56 -5.05
N ASN A 81 3.34 -3.56 -4.22
CA ASN A 81 4.27 -3.10 -3.20
C ASN A 81 3.52 -2.51 -2.00
N VAL A 82 4.22 -2.41 -0.89
CA VAL A 82 3.69 -1.90 0.38
C VAL A 82 4.49 -0.69 0.83
N HIS A 83 3.81 0.43 1.07
CA HIS A 83 4.39 1.57 1.76
C HIS A 83 4.31 1.35 3.27
N VAL A 84 5.48 1.25 3.90
CA VAL A 84 5.61 1.17 5.36
C VAL A 84 5.57 2.58 5.92
N LYS A 85 4.43 2.92 6.49
CA LYS A 85 4.08 4.24 6.99
C LYS A 85 3.22 4.09 8.22
N ASP A 86 3.23 5.09 9.09
CA ASP A 86 2.35 5.12 10.25
C ASP A 86 1.63 6.46 10.35
N ARG A 87 0.35 6.40 10.68
CA ARG A 87 -0.52 7.56 10.88
C ARG A 87 -1.55 7.25 11.97
N PRO A 88 -1.89 8.20 12.83
CA PRO A 88 -3.09 8.08 13.66
C PRO A 88 -4.36 8.25 12.82
N LEU A 89 -5.49 7.77 13.33
CA LEU A 89 -6.82 7.93 12.72
C LEU A 89 -7.09 9.41 12.41
N GLY A 90 -7.42 9.69 11.15
CA GLY A 90 -7.64 11.06 10.66
C GLY A 90 -6.41 11.96 10.70
N GLY A 91 -5.24 11.44 11.07
CA GLY A 91 -4.02 12.20 11.27
C GLY A 91 -3.05 12.19 10.08
N THR A 92 -1.86 12.75 10.32
CA THR A 92 -0.75 12.81 9.34
C THR A 92 0.34 11.82 9.71
N THR A 93 1.36 11.68 8.85
CA THR A 93 2.47 10.74 9.07
C THR A 93 3.24 11.03 10.36
N VAL A 94 3.41 9.99 11.18
CA VAL A 94 4.17 9.98 12.43
C VAL A 94 5.30 8.94 12.37
N PRO A 95 6.25 8.94 13.32
CA PRO A 95 7.23 7.87 13.43
C PRO A 95 6.59 6.50 13.54
N LEU A 96 7.23 5.47 12.94
CA LEU A 96 6.72 4.09 12.99
C LEU A 96 6.54 3.61 14.44
N GLY A 97 5.35 3.13 14.75
CA GLY A 97 4.93 2.68 16.07
C GLY A 97 4.31 3.77 16.96
N GLU A 98 4.13 4.99 16.45
CA GLU A 98 3.50 6.11 17.18
C GLU A 98 2.10 6.45 16.64
N GLY A 99 1.62 5.75 15.60
CA GLY A 99 0.29 5.88 15.02
C GLY A 99 -0.62 4.70 15.36
N ASP A 100 -1.64 4.53 14.54
CA ASP A 100 -2.67 3.50 14.70
C ASP A 100 -2.48 2.30 13.76
N SER A 101 -1.36 2.24 13.01
CA SER A 101 -1.07 1.12 12.12
C SER A 101 -0.81 -0.16 12.91
N ASN A 102 -1.60 -1.20 12.66
CA ASN A 102 -1.38 -2.51 13.27
C ASN A 102 -0.37 -3.34 12.44
N PHE A 103 0.93 -3.04 12.59
CA PHE A 103 1.99 -3.71 11.85
C PHE A 103 1.98 -5.24 12.01
N ARG A 104 1.64 -5.74 13.21
CA ARG A 104 1.51 -7.19 13.44
C ARG A 104 0.47 -7.80 12.50
N GLU A 105 -0.71 -7.20 12.44
CA GLU A 105 -1.82 -7.68 11.60
C GLU A 105 -1.47 -7.56 10.12
N VAL A 106 -0.89 -6.42 9.71
CA VAL A 106 -0.47 -6.18 8.33
C VAL A 106 0.50 -7.25 7.86
N PHE A 107 1.65 -7.40 8.54
CA PHE A 107 2.69 -8.34 8.09
C PHE A 107 2.19 -9.79 8.12
N ARG A 108 1.38 -10.14 9.13
CA ARG A 108 0.77 -11.47 9.18
C ARG A 108 -0.20 -11.71 8.03
N SER A 109 -1.06 -10.75 7.73
CA SER A 109 -2.03 -10.86 6.63
C SER A 109 -1.34 -10.93 5.27
N LEU A 110 -0.32 -10.10 5.04
CA LEU A 110 0.49 -10.14 3.82
C LEU A 110 1.18 -11.51 3.63
N PHE A 111 1.71 -12.09 4.71
CA PHE A 111 2.27 -13.44 4.65
C PHE A 111 1.22 -14.49 4.24
N LEU A 112 0.04 -14.42 4.86
CA LEU A 112 -1.04 -15.40 4.61
C LEU A 112 -1.59 -15.35 3.18
N VAL A 113 -1.57 -14.18 2.52
CA VAL A 113 -1.96 -14.05 1.11
C VAL A 113 -0.81 -14.30 0.13
N GLY A 114 0.38 -14.68 0.64
CA GLY A 114 1.55 -15.00 -0.18
C GLY A 114 2.19 -13.78 -0.84
N TYR A 115 2.18 -12.63 -0.18
CA TYR A 115 2.82 -11.42 -0.71
C TYR A 115 4.34 -11.60 -0.86
N HIS A 116 4.89 -11.19 -2.01
CA HIS A 116 6.33 -11.31 -2.34
C HIS A 116 6.92 -10.01 -2.91
N GLY A 117 6.20 -8.89 -2.81
CA GLY A 117 6.64 -7.59 -3.28
C GLY A 117 7.57 -6.87 -2.30
N ASP A 118 7.87 -5.63 -2.63
CA ASP A 118 8.78 -4.78 -1.86
C ASP A 118 8.06 -4.07 -0.70
N PHE A 119 8.82 -3.82 0.39
CA PHE A 119 8.44 -2.96 1.49
C PHE A 119 9.19 -1.63 1.36
N ILE A 120 8.49 -0.56 1.03
CA ILE A 120 9.05 0.76 0.76
C ILE A 120 8.82 1.68 1.97
N LEU A 121 9.89 2.21 2.54
CA LEU A 121 9.81 3.13 3.66
C LEU A 121 9.30 4.51 3.19
N GLN A 122 8.06 4.86 3.55
CA GLN A 122 7.48 6.18 3.35
C GLN A 122 7.17 6.83 4.72
N THR A 123 8.20 7.07 5.48
CA THR A 123 8.13 7.37 6.90
C THR A 123 8.21 8.87 7.21
N ALA A 124 7.93 9.24 8.47
CA ALA A 124 8.11 10.60 8.96
C ALA A 124 9.56 11.07 8.80
N ARG A 125 9.73 12.33 8.44
CA ARG A 125 11.05 12.95 8.35
C ARG A 125 11.65 13.17 9.75
N ALA A 126 12.99 13.12 9.83
CA ALA A 126 13.69 13.50 11.03
C ALA A 126 13.39 14.97 11.39
N LYS A 127 13.25 15.26 12.67
CA LYS A 127 13.06 16.63 13.19
C LYS A 127 14.33 17.47 13.13
N GLU A 128 15.49 16.82 13.12
CA GLU A 128 16.83 17.40 13.04
C GLU A 128 17.56 16.84 11.82
N ASN A 129 18.75 17.33 11.51
CA ASN A 129 19.54 16.89 10.32
C ASN A 129 20.15 15.48 10.46
N ASN A 130 19.50 14.57 11.21
CA ASN A 130 19.91 13.19 11.44
C ASN A 130 19.10 12.18 10.59
N HIS A 131 18.82 12.53 9.35
CA HIS A 131 17.97 11.74 8.47
C HIS A 131 18.44 10.29 8.29
N LEU A 132 19.75 10.05 8.21
CA LEU A 132 20.31 8.71 8.04
C LEU A 132 20.00 7.82 9.26
N ASP A 133 20.23 8.33 10.47
CA ASP A 133 19.99 7.55 11.70
C ASP A 133 18.52 7.20 11.86
N VAL A 134 17.64 8.16 11.54
CA VAL A 134 16.18 7.95 11.59
C VAL A 134 15.74 6.92 10.54
N LEU A 135 16.28 6.98 9.33
CA LEU A 135 15.99 6.01 8.29
C LEU A 135 16.47 4.60 8.67
N LEU A 136 17.67 4.49 9.24
CA LEU A 136 18.20 3.21 9.75
C LEU A 136 17.33 2.66 10.89
N LYS A 137 16.83 3.51 11.78
CA LYS A 137 15.88 3.12 12.83
C LYS A 137 14.61 2.52 12.22
N TYR A 138 14.03 3.18 11.22
CA TYR A 138 12.81 2.68 10.57
C TYR A 138 13.05 1.40 9.77
N LYS A 139 14.20 1.30 9.10
CA LYS A 139 14.61 0.06 8.44
C LYS A 139 14.66 -1.11 9.45
N ASN A 140 15.38 -0.91 10.54
CA ASN A 140 15.50 -1.94 11.59
C ASN A 140 14.13 -2.30 12.19
N TYR A 141 13.25 -1.32 12.43
CA TYR A 141 11.90 -1.56 12.92
C TYR A 141 11.11 -2.43 11.93
N THR A 142 11.15 -2.11 10.64
CA THR A 142 10.46 -2.86 9.59
C THR A 142 11.01 -4.29 9.47
N GLU A 143 12.32 -4.47 9.49
CA GLU A 143 12.96 -5.78 9.47
C GLU A 143 12.59 -6.65 10.68
N LEU A 144 12.47 -6.04 11.86
CA LEU A 144 11.96 -6.73 13.06
C LEU A 144 10.49 -7.15 12.89
N CYS A 145 9.65 -6.32 12.31
CA CYS A 145 8.26 -6.68 12.01
C CYS A 145 8.18 -7.83 11.00
N ILE A 146 8.99 -7.79 9.93
CA ILE A 146 9.08 -8.88 8.95
C ILE A 146 9.51 -10.18 9.65
N THR A 147 10.61 -10.15 10.37
CA THR A 147 11.14 -11.33 11.06
C THR A 147 10.15 -11.93 12.06
N LYS A 148 9.35 -11.09 12.73
CA LYS A 148 8.47 -11.52 13.82
C LYS A 148 7.08 -11.92 13.35
N TYR A 149 6.55 -11.30 12.30
CA TYR A 149 5.14 -11.39 11.93
C TYR A 149 4.91 -11.88 10.49
N PHE A 150 5.88 -11.72 9.60
CA PHE A 150 5.82 -12.22 8.23
C PHE A 150 6.32 -13.67 8.17
N THR A 151 5.69 -14.52 8.94
CA THR A 151 6.04 -15.94 9.12
C THR A 151 4.78 -16.77 9.40
N GLU A 152 4.91 -18.12 9.45
CA GLU A 152 3.85 -19.05 9.87
C GLU A 152 3.33 -18.82 11.29
#